data_b3fbb64ef6f9c6f83503f76ab4463120
#
_entry.id   b3fbb64ef6f9c6f83503f76ab4463120
#
_cell.length_a   1.000
_cell.length_b   1.000
_cell.length_c   1.000
_cell.angle_alpha   90.00
_cell.angle_beta   90.00
_cell.angle_gamma   90.00
#
_symmetry.space_group_name_H-M   'P 1'
#
loop_
_entity.id
_entity.type
_entity.pdbx_description
1 polymer ?
#
loop_
_entity_poly.entity_id
_entity_poly.type
_entity_poly.pdbx_seq_one_letter_code
_entity_poly.pdbx_strand_id
1 'polypeptide(L)'
;DAAIRAADAAATRREPLLELLDGNDSCARFSRRVLGRVLAYAASLVPDVTSSPQDIDDAMKLGFNWQRGPFEMIDAIGPSRMAALLKEADLDVPPVLATEAPFYQPDGDVLTVRQADGSQSPVRLPAGVMRFHMTRQTLIPIASNNAASLFALDGDLRLVEFHSKANA
;
A
#
# COMPACT_ATOMS: atom_id res chain seq x y z
N ASP A 1 -6.58 -26.91 -3.43
CA ASP A 1 -6.74 -26.40 -2.08
C ASP A 1 -7.58 -25.11 -2.11
N ALA A 2 -8.60 -25.00 -1.23
CA ALA A 2 -9.53 -23.85 -1.23
C ALA A 2 -8.79 -22.52 -0.96
N ALA A 3 -7.75 -22.55 -0.13
CA ALA A 3 -6.95 -21.37 0.20
C ALA A 3 -6.11 -20.87 -0.99
N ILE A 4 -5.55 -21.79 -1.78
CA ILE A 4 -4.79 -21.43 -2.99
C ILE A 4 -5.75 -20.83 -4.03
N ARG A 5 -6.94 -21.41 -4.20
CA ARG A 5 -7.96 -20.87 -5.11
C ARG A 5 -8.51 -19.52 -4.64
N ALA A 6 -8.65 -19.31 -3.34
CA ALA A 6 -9.04 -18.02 -2.78
C ALA A 6 -7.95 -16.96 -3.01
N ALA A 7 -6.68 -17.32 -2.82
CA ALA A 7 -5.55 -16.43 -3.11
C ALA A 7 -5.43 -16.10 -4.61
N ASP A 8 -5.64 -17.09 -5.50
CA ASP A 8 -5.68 -16.86 -6.94
C ASP A 8 -6.88 -16.00 -7.36
N ALA A 9 -8.04 -16.19 -6.74
CA ALA A 9 -9.22 -15.37 -6.97
C ALA A 9 -9.03 -13.94 -6.44
N ALA A 10 -8.38 -13.80 -5.28
CA ALA A 10 -8.01 -12.51 -4.69
C ALA A 10 -7.01 -11.74 -5.55
N ALA A 11 -6.03 -12.43 -6.15
CA ALA A 11 -5.06 -11.83 -7.08
C ALA A 11 -5.71 -11.23 -8.35
N THR A 12 -6.97 -11.57 -8.62
CA THR A 12 -7.73 -11.05 -9.76
C THR A 12 -8.68 -9.90 -9.42
N ARG A 13 -8.83 -9.56 -8.14
CA ARG A 13 -9.76 -8.55 -7.63
C ARG A 13 -9.03 -7.34 -7.05
N ARG A 14 -9.78 -6.25 -6.77
CA ARG A 14 -9.23 -4.92 -6.48
C ARG A 14 -8.27 -4.84 -5.30
N GLU A 15 -8.40 -5.70 -4.28
CA GLU A 15 -7.51 -5.70 -3.10
C GLU A 15 -7.30 -7.12 -2.57
N PRO A 16 -6.34 -7.87 -3.14
CA PRO A 16 -6.05 -9.25 -2.74
C PRO A 16 -5.74 -9.39 -1.24
N LEU A 17 -5.12 -8.37 -0.66
CA LEU A 17 -4.75 -8.33 0.75
C LEU A 17 -5.99 -8.35 1.66
N LEU A 18 -7.03 -7.59 1.33
CA LEU A 18 -8.26 -7.53 2.12
C LEU A 18 -9.00 -8.87 2.08
N GLU A 19 -9.12 -9.47 0.90
CA GLU A 19 -9.78 -10.78 0.77
C GLU A 19 -9.07 -11.88 1.58
N LEU A 20 -7.73 -11.84 1.61
CA LEU A 20 -6.94 -12.76 2.42
C LEU A 20 -7.19 -12.56 3.92
N LEU A 21 -7.38 -11.32 4.36
CA LEU A 21 -7.60 -10.99 5.78
C LEU A 21 -9.04 -11.17 6.23
N ASP A 22 -10.03 -11.12 5.33
CA ASP A 22 -11.47 -11.19 5.65
C ASP A 22 -11.98 -12.62 5.87
N GLY A 23 -11.25 -13.63 5.44
CA GLY A 23 -11.62 -15.02 5.61
C GLY A 23 -11.74 -15.44 7.09
N ASN A 24 -12.58 -16.45 7.36
CA ASN A 24 -12.74 -17.06 8.68
C ASN A 24 -12.02 -18.41 8.83
N ASP A 25 -11.29 -18.82 7.81
CA ASP A 25 -10.56 -20.08 7.80
C ASP A 25 -9.21 -19.99 8.52
N SER A 26 -8.49 -21.10 8.59
CA SER A 26 -7.18 -21.18 9.24
C SER A 26 -6.12 -20.34 8.53
N CYS A 27 -6.21 -20.21 7.19
CA CYS A 27 -5.27 -19.40 6.40
C CYS A 27 -5.44 -17.92 6.69
N ALA A 28 -6.67 -17.42 6.73
CA ALA A 28 -6.95 -16.03 7.05
C ALA A 28 -6.49 -15.68 8.49
N ARG A 29 -6.75 -16.58 9.46
CA ARG A 29 -6.26 -16.39 10.83
C ARG A 29 -4.72 -16.36 10.90
N PHE A 30 -4.05 -17.27 10.20
CA PHE A 30 -2.59 -17.30 10.11
C PHE A 30 -2.06 -16.02 9.45
N SER A 31 -2.65 -15.60 8.33
CA SER A 31 -2.26 -14.39 7.60
C SER A 31 -2.43 -13.13 8.46
N ARG A 32 -3.55 -12.97 9.16
CA ARG A 32 -3.75 -11.87 10.11
C ARG A 32 -2.67 -11.86 11.20
N ARG A 33 -2.33 -13.02 11.75
CA ARG A 33 -1.33 -13.11 12.80
C ARG A 33 0.08 -12.78 12.32
N VAL A 34 0.48 -13.26 11.14
CA VAL A 34 1.80 -13.00 10.56
C VAL A 34 1.92 -11.56 10.09
N LEU A 35 1.00 -11.11 9.21
CA LEU A 35 0.99 -9.75 8.70
C LEU A 35 0.79 -8.73 9.81
N GLY A 36 -0.12 -9.01 10.77
CA GLY A 36 -0.34 -8.15 11.91
C GLY A 36 0.95 -7.86 12.67
N ARG A 37 1.73 -8.89 12.99
CA ARG A 37 3.02 -8.72 13.68
C ARG A 37 4.05 -7.96 12.85
N VAL A 38 4.16 -8.27 11.57
CA VAL A 38 5.11 -7.60 10.67
C VAL A 38 4.77 -6.13 10.53
N LEU A 39 3.49 -5.80 10.28
CA LEU A 39 3.04 -4.43 10.10
C LEU A 39 3.07 -3.64 11.42
N ALA A 40 2.72 -4.27 12.55
CA ALA A 40 2.87 -3.65 13.87
C ALA A 40 4.33 -3.33 14.19
N TYR A 41 5.23 -4.26 13.93
CA TYR A 41 6.67 -4.02 14.12
C TYR A 41 7.16 -2.89 13.21
N ALA A 42 6.83 -2.90 11.93
CA ALA A 42 7.20 -1.83 11.03
C ALA A 42 6.67 -0.46 11.51
N ALA A 43 5.42 -0.41 11.97
CA ALA A 43 4.80 0.80 12.50
C ALA A 43 5.47 1.26 13.82
N SER A 44 5.95 0.35 14.66
CA SER A 44 6.65 0.69 15.91
C SER A 44 8.03 1.31 15.69
N LEU A 45 8.61 1.18 14.50
CA LEU A 45 9.89 1.81 14.16
C LEU A 45 9.77 3.33 13.91
N VAL A 46 8.54 3.84 13.84
CA VAL A 46 8.24 5.26 13.71
C VAL A 46 7.72 5.78 15.06
N PRO A 47 8.35 6.76 15.73
CA PRO A 47 9.48 7.60 15.27
C PRO A 47 10.87 7.07 15.65
N ASP A 48 11.00 5.93 16.33
CA ASP A 48 12.23 5.53 17.03
C ASP A 48 13.44 5.34 16.08
N VAL A 49 13.23 4.81 14.89
CA VAL A 49 14.27 4.58 13.88
C VAL A 49 14.27 5.64 12.81
N THR A 50 13.08 6.06 12.38
CA THR A 50 12.88 7.13 11.39
C THR A 50 11.60 7.88 11.65
N SER A 51 11.56 9.17 11.30
CA SER A 51 10.34 9.97 11.33
C SER A 51 9.41 9.74 10.13
N SER A 52 9.91 9.07 9.08
CA SER A 52 9.20 8.91 7.82
C SER A 52 8.80 7.46 7.54
N PRO A 53 7.50 7.15 7.44
CA PRO A 53 7.01 5.85 6.98
C PRO A 53 7.61 5.40 5.64
N GLN A 54 7.91 6.36 4.75
CA GLN A 54 8.52 6.07 3.46
C GLN A 54 9.86 5.35 3.58
N ASP A 55 10.68 5.66 4.58
CA ASP A 55 12.00 5.03 4.75
C ASP A 55 11.87 3.53 5.03
N ILE A 56 10.86 3.15 5.83
CA ILE A 56 10.55 1.75 6.13
C ILE A 56 10.06 1.04 4.86
N ASP A 57 9.13 1.67 4.13
CA ASP A 57 8.59 1.12 2.89
C ASP A 57 9.67 0.94 1.84
N ASP A 58 10.53 1.92 1.66
CA ASP A 58 11.63 1.86 0.70
C ASP A 58 12.67 0.81 1.09
N ALA A 59 12.99 0.67 2.38
CA ALA A 59 13.87 -0.39 2.87
C ALA A 59 13.33 -1.79 2.53
N MET A 60 12.04 -2.03 2.70
CA MET A 60 11.42 -3.31 2.38
C MET A 60 11.33 -3.55 0.87
N LYS A 61 11.00 -2.52 0.09
CA LYS A 61 10.92 -2.62 -1.37
C LYS A 61 12.31 -2.83 -2.00
N LEU A 62 13.31 -2.08 -1.56
CA LEU A 62 14.66 -2.14 -2.12
C LEU A 62 15.49 -3.31 -1.56
N GLY A 63 15.33 -3.61 -0.27
CA GLY A 63 16.11 -4.66 0.39
C GLY A 63 15.56 -6.08 0.20
N PHE A 64 14.24 -6.22 0.14
CA PHE A 64 13.54 -7.51 0.09
C PHE A 64 12.66 -7.70 -1.14
N ASN A 65 12.73 -6.78 -2.09
CA ASN A 65 11.94 -6.81 -3.34
C ASN A 65 10.42 -6.92 -3.11
N TRP A 66 9.91 -6.30 -2.06
CA TRP A 66 8.48 -6.23 -1.82
C TRP A 66 7.80 -5.32 -2.85
N GLN A 67 6.63 -5.71 -3.33
CA GLN A 67 5.84 -4.87 -4.25
C GLN A 67 5.24 -3.66 -3.55
N ARG A 68 4.80 -3.84 -2.29
CA ARG A 68 4.27 -2.78 -1.41
C ARG A 68 5.05 -2.78 -0.11
N GLY A 69 5.34 -1.59 0.39
CA GLY A 69 5.92 -1.44 1.71
C GLY A 69 4.88 -1.64 2.83
N PRO A 70 5.33 -1.78 4.08
CA PRO A 70 4.44 -1.98 5.23
C PRO A 70 3.37 -0.90 5.39
N PHE A 71 3.69 0.37 5.22
CA PHE A 71 2.75 1.48 5.35
C PHE A 71 1.80 1.59 4.15
N GLU A 72 2.28 1.28 2.94
CA GLU A 72 1.41 1.12 1.77
C GLU A 72 0.39 -0.03 1.98
N MET A 73 0.78 -1.12 2.66
CA MET A 73 -0.15 -2.21 3.02
C MET A 73 -1.12 -1.80 4.13
N ILE A 74 -0.65 -1.04 5.13
CA ILE A 74 -1.53 -0.49 6.19
C ILE A 74 -2.58 0.43 5.57
N ASP A 75 -2.23 1.27 4.60
CA ASP A 75 -3.18 2.12 3.89
C ASP A 75 -4.20 1.31 3.08
N ALA A 76 -3.75 0.25 2.41
CA ALA A 76 -4.65 -0.64 1.68
C ALA A 76 -5.65 -1.39 2.60
N ILE A 77 -5.23 -1.74 3.81
CA ILE A 77 -6.09 -2.32 4.86
C ILE A 77 -7.01 -1.25 5.46
N GLY A 78 -6.51 -0.05 5.62
CA GLY A 78 -7.05 1.05 6.40
C GLY A 78 -6.44 1.09 7.81
N PRO A 79 -5.86 2.22 8.26
CA PRO A 79 -5.20 2.34 9.56
C PRO A 79 -6.07 1.93 10.75
N SER A 80 -7.32 2.38 10.81
CA SER A 80 -8.28 2.01 11.87
C SER A 80 -8.59 0.53 11.89
N ARG A 81 -8.75 -0.08 10.71
CA ARG A 81 -8.97 -1.53 10.59
C ARG A 81 -7.72 -2.31 11.00
N MET A 82 -6.54 -1.85 10.62
CA MET A 82 -5.29 -2.44 11.06
C MET A 82 -5.18 -2.43 12.59
N ALA A 83 -5.48 -1.29 13.22
CA ALA A 83 -5.50 -1.18 14.69
C ALA A 83 -6.51 -2.14 15.34
N ALA A 84 -7.70 -2.34 14.73
CA ALA A 84 -8.69 -3.32 15.21
C ALA A 84 -8.15 -4.75 15.10
N LEU A 85 -7.56 -5.12 13.95
CA LEU A 85 -6.97 -6.46 13.75
C LEU A 85 -5.84 -6.76 14.75
N LEU A 86 -5.03 -5.76 15.11
CA LEU A 86 -3.99 -5.92 16.13
C LEU A 86 -4.60 -6.20 17.51
N LYS A 87 -5.63 -5.45 17.90
CA LYS A 87 -6.34 -5.66 19.18
C LYS A 87 -6.99 -7.06 19.25
N GLU A 88 -7.62 -7.50 18.17
CA GLU A 88 -8.22 -8.85 18.07
C GLU A 88 -7.16 -9.96 18.17
N ALA A 89 -5.94 -9.68 17.71
CA ALA A 89 -4.81 -10.62 17.78
C ALA A 89 -4.01 -10.54 19.10
N ASP A 90 -4.47 -9.74 20.07
CA ASP A 90 -3.79 -9.46 21.35
C ASP A 90 -2.35 -8.92 21.12
N LEU A 91 -2.22 -7.98 20.17
CA LEU A 91 -1.00 -7.28 19.83
C LEU A 91 -1.10 -5.80 20.19
N ASP A 92 0.03 -5.21 20.58
CA ASP A 92 0.13 -3.78 20.83
C ASP A 92 -0.16 -2.97 19.56
N VAL A 93 -0.90 -1.89 19.72
CA VAL A 93 -1.19 -0.95 18.62
C VAL A 93 -0.19 0.20 18.69
N PRO A 94 0.75 0.29 17.73
CA PRO A 94 1.70 1.41 17.68
C PRO A 94 0.99 2.78 17.64
N PRO A 95 1.51 3.81 18.35
CA PRO A 95 0.87 5.13 18.41
C PRO A 95 0.63 5.77 17.02
N VAL A 96 1.49 5.51 16.05
CA VAL A 96 1.38 6.03 14.68
C VAL A 96 0.12 5.54 13.95
N LEU A 97 -0.48 4.42 14.41
CA LEU A 97 -1.76 3.88 13.92
C LEU A 97 -2.99 4.45 14.64
N ALA A 98 -2.83 5.31 15.65
CA ALA A 98 -3.93 5.96 16.34
C ALA A 98 -4.54 7.09 15.48
N THR A 99 -4.90 6.78 14.24
CA THR A 99 -5.45 7.73 13.26
C THR A 99 -6.27 6.99 12.23
N GLU A 100 -7.26 7.67 11.65
CA GLU A 100 -8.03 7.17 10.52
C GLU A 100 -7.42 7.58 9.16
N ALA A 101 -6.61 8.65 9.16
CA ALA A 101 -6.02 9.17 7.95
C ALA A 101 -4.94 8.22 7.40
N PRO A 102 -4.91 8.00 6.07
CA PRO A 102 -3.87 7.21 5.44
C PRO A 102 -2.49 7.86 5.59
N PHE A 103 -1.44 7.07 5.43
CA PHE A 103 -0.06 7.56 5.41
C PHE A 103 0.27 8.26 4.11
N TYR A 104 -0.16 7.69 2.99
CA TYR A 104 0.04 8.24 1.66
C TYR A 104 -1.25 8.85 1.14
N GLN A 105 -1.21 10.11 0.73
CA GLN A 105 -2.37 10.80 0.18
C GLN A 105 -1.97 11.83 -0.88
N PRO A 106 -2.79 12.01 -1.92
CA PRO A 106 -2.55 13.05 -2.90
C PRO A 106 -2.81 14.44 -2.29
N ASP A 107 -1.91 15.38 -2.61
CA ASP A 107 -2.06 16.81 -2.34
C ASP A 107 -1.84 17.57 -3.66
N GLY A 108 -2.91 17.94 -4.33
CA GLY A 108 -2.85 18.41 -5.71
C GLY A 108 -2.23 17.36 -6.63
N ASP A 109 -1.16 17.75 -7.32
CA ASP A 109 -0.42 16.88 -8.26
C ASP A 109 0.72 16.09 -7.60
N VAL A 110 0.87 16.21 -6.28
CA VAL A 110 1.96 15.57 -5.54
C VAL A 110 1.40 14.50 -4.61
N LEU A 111 2.03 13.33 -4.57
CA LEU A 111 1.78 12.36 -3.52
C LEU A 111 2.59 12.73 -2.29
N THR A 112 1.92 12.83 -1.15
CA THR A 112 2.55 13.13 0.13
C THR A 112 2.54 11.93 1.07
N VAL A 113 3.46 11.93 2.02
CA VAL A 113 3.54 10.96 3.11
C VAL A 113 3.48 11.67 4.46
N ARG A 114 2.64 11.16 5.35
CA ARG A 114 2.47 11.66 6.72
C ARG A 114 3.66 11.23 7.58
N GLN A 115 4.33 12.20 8.19
CA GLN A 115 5.45 12.00 9.07
C GLN A 115 5.00 11.62 10.51
N ALA A 116 5.95 11.23 11.36
CA ALA A 116 5.70 10.89 12.75
C ALA A 116 5.05 12.01 13.57
N ASP A 117 5.37 13.26 13.27
CA ASP A 117 4.81 14.46 13.91
C ASP A 117 3.45 14.89 13.35
N GLY A 118 2.91 14.13 12.38
CA GLY A 118 1.66 14.41 11.70
C GLY A 118 1.77 15.38 10.52
N SER A 119 2.94 15.95 10.24
CA SER A 119 3.15 16.80 9.06
C SER A 119 3.12 15.97 7.77
N GLN A 120 2.82 16.65 6.65
CA GLN A 120 2.85 16.03 5.32
C GLN A 120 4.12 16.46 4.58
N SER A 121 4.79 15.50 3.95
CA SER A 121 5.95 15.77 3.11
C SER A 121 5.79 15.11 1.75
N PRO A 122 6.27 15.72 0.65
CA PRO A 122 6.28 15.07 -0.64
C PRO A 122 7.01 13.72 -0.59
N VAL A 123 6.45 12.71 -1.25
CA VAL A 123 7.14 11.42 -1.41
C VAL A 123 8.42 11.62 -2.19
N ARG A 124 9.53 11.17 -1.61
CA ARG A 124 10.87 11.31 -2.20
C ARG A 124 11.08 10.24 -3.26
N LEU A 125 11.43 10.67 -4.46
CA LEU A 125 11.83 9.79 -5.54
C LEU A 125 13.27 10.17 -5.98
N PRO A 126 14.12 9.20 -6.32
CA PRO A 126 15.40 9.49 -6.96
C PRO A 126 15.19 10.27 -8.25
N ALA A 127 16.15 11.12 -8.61
CA ALA A 127 16.07 11.90 -9.84
C ALA A 127 15.89 10.98 -11.07
N GLY A 128 14.92 11.30 -11.93
CA GLY A 128 14.61 10.53 -13.12
C GLY A 128 13.84 9.22 -12.87
N VAL A 129 13.46 8.95 -11.63
CA VAL A 129 12.62 7.78 -11.29
C VAL A 129 11.18 8.22 -11.08
N MET A 130 10.25 7.55 -11.78
CA MET A 130 8.82 7.66 -11.54
C MET A 130 8.30 6.32 -11.01
N ARG A 131 7.52 6.34 -9.93
CA ARG A 131 6.75 5.19 -9.46
C ARG A 131 5.31 5.35 -9.90
N PHE A 132 4.96 4.74 -11.02
CA PHE A 132 3.66 4.94 -11.65
C PHE A 132 2.47 4.70 -10.71
N HIS A 133 2.51 3.66 -9.89
CA HIS A 133 1.41 3.36 -8.95
C HIS A 133 1.15 4.49 -7.93
N MET A 134 2.15 5.29 -7.61
CA MET A 134 2.02 6.49 -6.76
C MET A 134 1.50 7.66 -7.58
N THR A 135 2.17 7.97 -8.69
CA THR A 135 1.80 9.06 -9.60
C THR A 135 0.41 8.84 -10.20
N ARG A 136 0.00 7.58 -10.39
CA ARG A 136 -1.31 7.19 -10.92
C ARG A 136 -2.48 7.80 -10.14
N GLN A 137 -2.33 8.03 -8.84
CA GLN A 137 -3.38 8.59 -7.98
C GLN A 137 -3.67 10.06 -8.31
N THR A 138 -2.69 10.78 -8.84
CA THR A 138 -2.80 12.20 -9.22
C THR A 138 -3.10 12.40 -10.70
N LEU A 139 -2.96 11.35 -11.54
CA LEU A 139 -3.13 11.47 -12.99
C LEU A 139 -4.58 11.23 -13.43
N ILE A 140 -5.07 12.12 -14.30
CA ILE A 140 -6.34 11.97 -15.00
C ILE A 140 -6.07 11.41 -16.40
N PRO A 141 -6.71 10.29 -16.81
CA PRO A 141 -6.50 9.73 -18.13
C PRO A 141 -7.04 10.68 -19.22
N ILE A 142 -6.28 10.87 -20.30
CA ILE A 142 -6.70 11.59 -21.51
C ILE A 142 -7.77 10.79 -22.24
N ALA A 143 -7.61 9.47 -22.28
CA ALA A 143 -8.55 8.52 -22.86
C ALA A 143 -8.51 7.21 -22.08
N SER A 144 -9.65 6.53 -22.00
CA SER A 144 -9.76 5.25 -21.30
C SER A 144 -10.85 4.37 -21.91
N ASN A 145 -10.62 3.06 -21.87
CA ASN A 145 -11.63 2.05 -22.17
C ASN A 145 -11.49 0.87 -21.17
N ASN A 146 -12.22 -0.24 -21.39
CA ASN A 146 -12.18 -1.40 -20.49
C ASN A 146 -10.84 -2.13 -20.45
N ALA A 147 -9.95 -1.89 -21.43
CA ALA A 147 -8.69 -2.62 -21.58
C ALA A 147 -7.46 -1.77 -21.23
N ALA A 148 -7.54 -0.45 -21.44
CA ALA A 148 -6.38 0.43 -21.24
C ALA A 148 -6.77 1.87 -20.91
N SER A 149 -5.87 2.60 -20.28
CA SER A 149 -5.92 4.05 -20.08
C SER A 149 -4.67 4.72 -20.61
N LEU A 150 -4.84 5.90 -21.23
CA LEU A 150 -3.76 6.74 -21.76
C LEU A 150 -3.61 7.98 -20.87
N PHE A 151 -2.38 8.25 -20.47
CA PHE A 151 -2.03 9.41 -19.64
C PHE A 151 -1.02 10.30 -20.35
N ALA A 152 -1.14 11.61 -20.13
CA ALA A 152 -0.05 12.55 -20.41
C ALA A 152 0.88 12.59 -19.22
N LEU A 153 2.16 12.51 -19.48
CA LEU A 153 3.23 12.80 -18.54
C LEU A 153 3.91 14.12 -18.96
N ASP A 154 4.99 14.48 -18.28
CA ASP A 154 5.73 15.70 -18.58
C ASP A 154 6.23 15.72 -20.03
N GLY A 155 6.13 16.87 -20.67
CA GLY A 155 6.52 17.07 -22.06
C GLY A 155 5.68 16.24 -23.02
N ASP A 156 6.32 15.60 -24.01
CA ASP A 156 5.68 14.81 -25.05
C ASP A 156 5.49 13.31 -24.66
N LEU A 157 5.79 12.96 -23.42
CA LEU A 157 5.65 11.58 -22.96
C LEU A 157 4.17 11.21 -22.79
N ARG A 158 3.83 10.02 -23.27
CA ARG A 158 2.53 9.39 -23.08
C ARG A 158 2.73 8.00 -22.49
N LEU A 159 1.88 7.66 -21.53
CA LEU A 159 1.90 6.36 -20.86
C LEU A 159 0.59 5.64 -21.10
N VAL A 160 0.68 4.36 -21.48
CA VAL A 160 -0.48 3.48 -21.64
C VAL A 160 -0.45 2.46 -20.51
N GLU A 161 -1.48 2.46 -19.67
CA GLU A 161 -1.73 1.48 -18.63
C GLU A 161 -2.74 0.43 -19.15
N PHE A 162 -2.37 -0.83 -19.13
CA PHE A 162 -3.27 -1.93 -19.51
C PHE A 162 -3.97 -2.48 -18.26
N HIS A 163 -5.30 -2.61 -18.31
CA HIS A 163 -6.14 -3.16 -17.24
C HIS A 163 -6.54 -4.61 -17.52
N SER A 164 -6.49 -5.03 -18.80
CA SER A 164 -6.80 -6.41 -19.14
C SER A 164 -5.69 -7.33 -18.66
N LYS A 165 -6.08 -8.53 -18.18
CA LYS A 165 -5.11 -9.60 -17.99
C LYS A 165 -4.42 -9.85 -19.32
N ALA A 166 -3.08 -9.92 -19.30
CA ALA A 166 -2.36 -10.47 -20.43
C ALA A 166 -2.97 -11.84 -20.73
N ASN A 167 -3.46 -12.03 -21.94
CA ASN A 167 -3.87 -13.36 -22.39
C ASN A 167 -2.60 -14.20 -22.45
N ALA A 168 -2.49 -15.13 -21.51
CA ALA A 168 -1.49 -16.18 -21.57
C ALA A 168 -1.90 -17.18 -22.62
#